data_8ba2e0c7beb402586331ff6066265f7a
#
_entry.id   8ba2e0c7beb402586331ff6066265f7a
#
_cell.length_a   1.000
_cell.length_b   1.000
_cell.length_c   1.000
_cell.angle_alpha   90.00
_cell.angle_beta   90.00
_cell.angle_gamma   90.00
#
_symmetry.space_group_name_H-M   'P 1'
#
loop_
_entity.id
_entity.type
_entity.pdbx_description
1 polymer ?
#
loop_
_entity_poly.entity_id
_entity_poly.type
_entity_poly.pdbx_seq_one_letter_code
_entity_poly.pdbx_strand_id
1 'polypeptide(L)'
;MKLAGKMDVGRVRQDNQDDYRAGELPGDAAWLLVCDGMGGARGGREASQSACDVIERCFQEQYASKCLPGEEETFLKKSLLSANRFVFQKALREESLAGMGTTAVCALVRGGKVFLCHAGDSRAYLYRDGRLAQLTHDHSYVQELVDCGTITVEEAEHHPQKNIITKALGVDYRLDSEFTTAPLQKGDILLLCSDGLTNAVPREQLEQLLRTGRFYDLPDLLIRTANENGGPDNITALLLCVEEVR
;
A
#
# COMPACT_ATOMS: atom_id res chain seq x y z
N MET A 1 12.57 -6.74 -14.10
CA MET A 1 11.29 -6.74 -13.35
C MET A 1 10.18 -6.21 -14.23
N LYS A 2 8.91 -6.54 -13.97
CA LYS A 2 7.74 -5.95 -14.65
C LYS A 2 6.89 -5.23 -13.63
N LEU A 3 6.32 -4.10 -13.98
CA LEU A 3 5.41 -3.30 -13.16
C LEU A 3 4.07 -3.16 -13.89
N ALA A 4 2.97 -3.27 -13.16
CA ALA A 4 1.62 -3.01 -13.65
C ALA A 4 0.73 -2.54 -12.49
N GLY A 5 -0.12 -1.55 -12.72
CA GLY A 5 -1.00 -1.04 -11.69
C GLY A 5 -2.26 -0.42 -12.26
N LYS A 6 -3.31 -0.44 -11.46
CA LYS A 6 -4.59 0.20 -11.75
C LYS A 6 -5.30 0.60 -10.48
N MET A 7 -6.06 1.66 -10.55
CA MET A 7 -7.00 2.07 -9.52
C MET A 7 -8.37 2.37 -10.13
N ASP A 8 -9.42 2.25 -9.32
CA ASP A 8 -10.81 2.50 -9.71
C ASP A 8 -11.58 3.12 -8.53
N VAL A 9 -12.58 3.92 -8.83
CA VAL A 9 -13.41 4.57 -7.81
C VAL A 9 -14.30 3.58 -7.04
N GLY A 10 -14.50 2.38 -7.59
CA GLY A 10 -15.47 1.43 -7.07
C GLY A 10 -16.89 1.71 -7.57
N ARG A 11 -17.89 1.08 -6.93
CA ARG A 11 -19.31 1.21 -7.32
C ARG A 11 -20.11 2.13 -6.40
N VAL A 12 -19.59 2.41 -5.20
CA VAL A 12 -20.33 3.13 -4.15
C VAL A 12 -19.79 4.55 -3.95
N ARG A 13 -18.47 4.73 -4.04
CA ARG A 13 -17.82 6.03 -3.87
C ARG A 13 -18.04 6.92 -5.09
N GLN A 14 -18.06 8.25 -4.87
CA GLN A 14 -18.17 9.24 -5.95
C GLN A 14 -16.80 9.72 -6.43
N ASP A 15 -15.82 9.73 -5.53
CA ASP A 15 -14.44 10.17 -5.77
C ASP A 15 -13.45 9.09 -5.40
N ASN A 16 -12.35 9.03 -6.15
CA ASN A 16 -11.22 8.18 -5.80
C ASN A 16 -10.24 8.96 -4.93
N GLN A 17 -10.03 8.48 -3.70
CA GLN A 17 -9.09 9.04 -2.73
C GLN A 17 -7.81 8.20 -2.62
N ASP A 18 -7.74 7.07 -3.31
CA ASP A 18 -6.51 6.32 -3.49
C ASP A 18 -5.57 7.03 -4.45
N ASP A 19 -4.27 6.81 -4.27
CA ASP A 19 -3.24 7.11 -5.25
C ASP A 19 -2.12 6.07 -5.19
N TYR A 20 -1.40 5.88 -6.30
CA TYR A 20 -0.24 5.00 -6.35
C TYR A 20 0.85 5.56 -7.24
N ARG A 21 2.09 5.16 -6.96
CA ARG A 21 3.26 5.44 -7.80
C ARG A 21 4.14 4.19 -7.88
N ALA A 22 4.85 4.06 -8.98
CA ALA A 22 5.88 3.05 -9.15
C ALA A 22 6.94 3.53 -10.12
N GLY A 23 8.13 3.00 -10.02
CA GLY A 23 9.20 3.32 -10.95
C GLY A 23 10.36 2.36 -10.89
N GLU A 24 11.12 2.34 -11.97
CA GLU A 24 12.41 1.67 -12.05
C GLU A 24 13.50 2.57 -11.48
N LEU A 25 14.52 1.94 -10.91
CA LEU A 25 15.67 2.62 -10.31
C LEU A 25 16.97 2.02 -10.87
N PRO A 26 18.09 2.75 -10.81
CA PRO A 26 19.39 2.21 -11.21
C PRO A 26 19.74 0.92 -10.44
N GLY A 27 20.44 -0.02 -11.12
CA GLY A 27 20.93 -1.25 -10.51
C GLY A 27 19.88 -2.36 -10.38
N ASP A 28 19.02 -2.51 -11.38
CA ASP A 28 17.93 -3.51 -11.39
C ASP A 28 17.03 -3.41 -10.15
N ALA A 29 16.77 -2.19 -9.69
CA ALA A 29 15.88 -1.91 -8.57
C ALA A 29 14.56 -1.31 -9.05
N ALA A 30 13.51 -1.46 -8.25
CA ALA A 30 12.20 -0.84 -8.49
C ALA A 30 11.55 -0.46 -7.17
N TRP A 31 10.61 0.46 -7.23
CA TRP A 31 9.82 0.85 -6.08
C TRP A 31 8.35 0.93 -6.42
N LEU A 32 7.52 0.69 -5.41
CA LEU A 32 6.06 0.73 -5.49
C LEU A 32 5.52 1.45 -4.27
N LEU A 33 4.42 2.17 -4.43
CA LEU A 33 3.74 2.89 -3.38
C LEU A 33 2.23 2.88 -3.63
N VAL A 34 1.45 2.58 -2.60
CA VAL A 34 0.00 2.76 -2.56
C VAL A 34 -0.34 3.59 -1.34
N CYS A 35 -1.22 4.57 -1.52
CA CYS A 35 -1.76 5.45 -0.50
C CYS A 35 -3.28 5.48 -0.61
N ASP A 36 -3.99 5.21 0.49
CA ASP A 36 -5.43 5.29 0.62
C ASP A 36 -5.78 6.50 1.49
N GLY A 37 -6.47 7.45 0.89
CA GLY A 37 -6.72 8.75 1.50
C GLY A 37 -7.99 8.79 2.34
N MET A 38 -7.93 9.42 3.51
CA MET A 38 -9.05 9.61 4.43
C MET A 38 -9.19 11.08 4.87
N GLY A 39 -10.39 11.49 5.30
CA GLY A 39 -10.61 12.86 5.81
C GLY A 39 -11.64 13.66 5.01
N GLY A 40 -12.74 13.04 4.60
CA GLY A 40 -13.83 13.65 3.86
C GLY A 40 -13.53 13.86 2.37
N ALA A 41 -14.48 14.43 1.62
CA ALA A 41 -14.49 14.42 0.15
C ALA A 41 -13.25 15.06 -0.52
N ARG A 42 -12.60 16.03 0.10
CA ARG A 42 -11.41 16.70 -0.44
C ARG A 42 -10.13 16.28 0.27
N GLY A 43 -10.20 16.05 1.57
CA GLY A 43 -9.03 15.81 2.40
C GLY A 43 -8.30 14.53 2.05
N GLY A 44 -9.02 13.42 1.85
CA GLY A 44 -8.41 12.13 1.55
C GLY A 44 -7.60 12.13 0.25
N ARG A 45 -8.18 12.62 -0.85
CA ARG A 45 -7.47 12.75 -2.14
C ARG A 45 -6.23 13.62 -2.01
N GLU A 46 -6.35 14.76 -1.35
CA GLU A 46 -5.24 15.68 -1.16
C GLU A 46 -4.11 15.05 -0.33
N ALA A 47 -4.47 14.26 0.69
CA ALA A 47 -3.52 13.58 1.53
C ALA A 47 -2.76 12.48 0.78
N SER A 48 -3.46 11.59 0.06
CA SER A 48 -2.85 10.50 -0.70
C SER A 48 -1.94 11.02 -1.82
N GLN A 49 -2.41 12.00 -2.62
CA GLN A 49 -1.61 12.61 -3.67
C GLN A 49 -0.38 13.33 -3.12
N SER A 50 -0.55 14.14 -2.06
CA SER A 50 0.59 14.81 -1.43
C SER A 50 1.62 13.85 -0.88
N ALA A 51 1.19 12.74 -0.26
CA ALA A 51 2.10 11.71 0.23
C ALA A 51 2.84 11.01 -0.91
N CYS A 52 2.11 10.63 -1.97
CA CYS A 52 2.69 10.05 -3.18
C CYS A 52 3.76 10.95 -3.79
N ASP A 53 3.46 12.24 -3.99
CA ASP A 53 4.39 13.18 -4.62
C ASP A 53 5.67 13.40 -3.80
N VAL A 54 5.56 13.45 -2.45
CA VAL A 54 6.74 13.61 -1.57
C VAL A 54 7.60 12.34 -1.59
N ILE A 55 6.99 11.15 -1.50
CA ILE A 55 7.73 9.88 -1.50
C ILE A 55 8.39 9.64 -2.86
N GLU A 56 7.67 9.87 -3.97
CA GLU A 56 8.22 9.79 -5.32
C GLU A 56 9.44 10.68 -5.48
N ARG A 57 9.37 11.94 -5.02
CA ARG A 57 10.52 12.87 -5.04
C ARG A 57 11.70 12.33 -4.23
N CYS A 58 11.47 11.69 -3.08
CA CYS A 58 12.54 11.05 -2.33
C CYS A 58 13.24 9.96 -3.16
N PHE A 59 12.51 9.14 -3.89
CA PHE A 59 13.10 8.13 -4.78
C PHE A 59 13.86 8.77 -5.95
N GLN A 60 13.28 9.75 -6.62
CA GLN A 60 13.88 10.41 -7.79
C GLN A 60 15.16 11.18 -7.43
N GLU A 61 15.16 11.94 -6.34
CA GLU A 61 16.25 12.87 -6.00
C GLU A 61 17.27 12.30 -5.03
N GLN A 62 16.88 11.34 -4.18
CA GLN A 62 17.70 10.95 -3.04
C GLN A 62 18.11 9.47 -3.02
N TYR A 63 17.44 8.59 -3.79
CA TYR A 63 17.74 7.16 -3.76
C TYR A 63 19.22 6.86 -4.01
N ALA A 64 19.78 7.39 -5.10
CA ALA A 64 21.16 7.12 -5.48
C ALA A 64 22.21 7.59 -4.44
N SER A 65 21.90 8.62 -3.65
CA SER A 65 22.84 9.24 -2.70
C SER A 65 22.58 8.87 -1.24
N LYS A 66 21.36 8.47 -0.90
CA LYS A 66 20.93 8.26 0.50
C LYS A 66 20.37 6.87 0.79
N CYS A 67 20.31 5.99 -0.21
CA CYS A 67 19.89 4.61 -0.03
C CYS A 67 21.04 3.66 -0.39
N LEU A 68 22.14 3.74 0.36
CA LEU A 68 23.26 2.80 0.22
C LEU A 68 22.83 1.39 0.67
N PRO A 69 23.55 0.33 0.25
CA PRO A 69 23.28 -1.02 0.75
C PRO A 69 23.32 -1.08 2.29
N GLY A 70 22.22 -1.57 2.89
CA GLY A 70 22.05 -1.60 4.36
C GLY A 70 21.33 -0.38 4.94
N GLU A 71 21.00 0.63 4.13
CA GLU A 71 20.28 1.83 4.58
C GLU A 71 18.81 1.87 4.12
N GLU A 72 18.28 0.77 3.57
CA GLU A 72 16.94 0.68 2.99
C GLU A 72 15.86 1.05 4.00
N GLU A 73 15.94 0.51 5.22
CA GLU A 73 15.01 0.84 6.30
C GLU A 73 15.04 2.34 6.63
N THR A 74 16.25 2.88 6.80
CA THR A 74 16.43 4.30 7.13
C THR A 74 15.90 5.20 6.03
N PHE A 75 16.14 4.84 4.77
CA PHE A 75 15.65 5.58 3.60
C PHE A 75 14.12 5.56 3.53
N LEU A 76 13.50 4.38 3.61
CA LEU A 76 12.04 4.24 3.54
C LEU A 76 11.34 4.94 4.69
N LYS A 77 11.79 4.74 5.94
CA LYS A 77 11.23 5.42 7.12
C LYS A 77 11.34 6.94 7.02
N LYS A 78 12.46 7.46 6.53
CA LYS A 78 12.63 8.91 6.33
C LYS A 78 11.74 9.45 5.22
N SER A 79 11.52 8.69 4.14
CA SER A 79 10.63 9.08 3.05
C SER A 79 9.17 9.17 3.53
N LEU A 80 8.68 8.17 4.26
CA LEU A 80 7.34 8.19 4.85
C LEU A 80 7.19 9.31 5.88
N LEU A 81 8.19 9.53 6.75
CA LEU A 81 8.17 10.62 7.73
C LEU A 81 8.16 11.99 7.06
N SER A 82 8.85 12.15 5.94
CA SER A 82 8.83 13.41 5.17
C SER A 82 7.45 13.68 4.59
N ALA A 83 6.80 12.66 4.03
CA ALA A 83 5.43 12.73 3.55
C ALA A 83 4.44 13.03 4.69
N ASN A 84 4.57 12.32 5.83
CA ASN A 84 3.76 12.56 7.02
C ASN A 84 3.79 14.02 7.44
N ARG A 85 4.98 14.58 7.59
CA ARG A 85 5.15 15.97 8.00
C ARG A 85 4.56 16.96 7.00
N PHE A 86 4.71 16.69 5.70
CA PHE A 86 4.15 17.53 4.66
C PHE A 86 2.60 17.54 4.72
N VAL A 87 1.98 16.36 4.76
CA VAL A 87 0.51 16.21 4.85
C VAL A 87 -0.01 16.86 6.14
N PHE A 88 0.61 16.57 7.28
CA PHE A 88 0.24 17.14 8.57
C PHE A 88 0.32 18.68 8.58
N GLN A 89 1.41 19.26 8.08
CA GLN A 89 1.57 20.71 8.01
C GLN A 89 0.57 21.35 7.06
N LYS A 90 0.21 20.69 5.96
CA LYS A 90 -0.80 21.16 5.02
C LYS A 90 -2.18 21.16 5.65
N ALA A 91 -2.54 20.09 6.38
CA ALA A 91 -3.81 20.02 7.14
C ALA A 91 -3.94 21.14 8.18
N LEU A 92 -2.83 21.55 8.81
CA LEU A 92 -2.84 22.66 9.78
C LEU A 92 -3.00 24.04 9.14
N ARG A 93 -2.57 24.21 7.89
CA ARG A 93 -2.61 25.52 7.20
C ARG A 93 -3.94 25.79 6.50
N GLU A 94 -4.65 24.76 6.11
CA GLU A 94 -5.88 24.84 5.31
C GLU A 94 -7.04 24.20 6.08
N GLU A 95 -7.94 25.01 6.62
CA GLU A 95 -9.09 24.54 7.41
C GLU A 95 -9.97 23.53 6.67
N SER A 96 -10.09 23.67 5.33
CA SER A 96 -10.82 22.73 4.47
C SER A 96 -10.18 21.32 4.40
N LEU A 97 -8.95 21.17 4.84
CA LEU A 97 -8.17 19.92 4.87
C LEU A 97 -7.93 19.44 6.30
N ALA A 98 -8.57 20.03 7.30
CA ALA A 98 -8.41 19.65 8.69
C ALA A 98 -8.77 18.16 8.91
N GLY A 99 -7.88 17.41 9.54
CA GLY A 99 -8.06 15.99 9.81
C GLY A 99 -7.85 15.07 8.60
N MET A 100 -7.32 15.56 7.48
CA MET A 100 -6.92 14.70 6.39
C MET A 100 -5.75 13.81 6.77
N GLY A 101 -5.74 12.61 6.21
CA GLY A 101 -4.66 11.64 6.36
C GLY A 101 -4.67 10.63 5.23
N THR A 102 -3.70 9.75 5.22
CA THR A 102 -3.62 8.66 4.25
C THR A 102 -2.84 7.49 4.81
N THR A 103 -3.19 6.28 4.41
CA THR A 103 -2.28 5.14 4.56
C THR A 103 -1.07 5.32 3.65
N ALA A 104 -0.04 4.53 3.87
CA ALA A 104 1.03 4.34 2.91
C ALA A 104 1.63 2.95 3.06
N VAL A 105 1.73 2.21 1.97
CA VAL A 105 2.54 1.01 1.85
C VAL A 105 3.55 1.21 0.73
N CYS A 106 4.83 1.23 1.10
CA CYS A 106 5.93 1.52 0.19
C CYS A 106 6.89 0.34 0.14
N ALA A 107 7.21 -0.12 -1.06
CA ALA A 107 8.15 -1.21 -1.32
C ALA A 107 9.35 -0.71 -2.13
N LEU A 108 10.55 -1.12 -1.74
CA LEU A 108 11.78 -1.05 -2.53
C LEU A 108 12.24 -2.47 -2.83
N VAL A 109 12.40 -2.79 -4.11
CA VAL A 109 12.91 -4.10 -4.57
C VAL A 109 14.30 -3.92 -5.13
N ARG A 110 15.30 -4.57 -4.52
CA ARG A 110 16.68 -4.63 -5.02
C ARG A 110 17.45 -5.80 -4.41
N GLY A 111 18.48 -6.27 -5.08
CA GLY A 111 19.38 -7.31 -4.58
C GLY A 111 18.66 -8.59 -4.14
N GLY A 112 17.61 -9.01 -4.87
CA GLY A 112 16.85 -10.22 -4.55
C GLY A 112 16.00 -10.12 -3.28
N LYS A 113 15.67 -8.92 -2.82
CA LYS A 113 14.84 -8.68 -1.63
C LYS A 113 13.80 -7.59 -1.88
N VAL A 114 12.70 -7.68 -1.18
CA VAL A 114 11.78 -6.55 -0.97
C VAL A 114 11.99 -5.98 0.42
N PHE A 115 12.04 -4.66 0.50
CA PHE A 115 12.06 -3.86 1.71
C PHE A 115 10.76 -3.06 1.74
N LEU A 116 9.97 -3.24 2.79
CA LEU A 116 8.65 -2.65 2.96
C LEU A 116 8.66 -1.69 4.13
N CYS A 117 8.01 -0.54 3.98
CA CYS A 117 7.69 0.35 5.07
C CYS A 117 6.25 0.81 4.93
N HIS A 118 5.44 0.69 5.99
CA HIS A 118 4.02 1.03 5.91
C HIS A 118 3.48 1.68 7.18
N ALA A 119 2.37 2.39 7.02
CA ALA A 119 1.48 2.86 8.07
C ALA A 119 0.05 2.84 7.53
N GLY A 120 -0.86 2.19 8.25
CA GLY A 120 -2.26 1.97 7.86
C GLY A 120 -2.57 0.51 7.60
N ASP A 121 -3.66 0.28 6.92
CA ASP A 121 -4.24 -1.03 6.58
C ASP A 121 -4.21 -1.35 5.07
N SER A 122 -3.59 -0.50 4.27
CA SER A 122 -3.16 -0.88 2.92
C SER A 122 -2.08 -1.94 3.00
N ARG A 123 -2.17 -2.98 2.16
CA ARG A 123 -1.43 -4.22 2.34
C ARG A 123 -0.42 -4.48 1.24
N ALA A 124 0.64 -5.21 1.60
CA ALA A 124 1.56 -5.85 0.66
C ALA A 124 1.52 -7.36 0.80
N TYR A 125 1.44 -8.05 -0.34
CA TYR A 125 1.42 -9.51 -0.43
C TYR A 125 2.54 -10.02 -1.32
N LEU A 126 3.06 -11.18 -0.98
CA LEU A 126 3.95 -11.98 -1.83
C LEU A 126 3.20 -13.22 -2.33
N TYR A 127 3.04 -13.33 -3.64
CA TYR A 127 2.52 -14.54 -4.28
C TYR A 127 3.69 -15.37 -4.80
N ARG A 128 3.78 -16.60 -4.29
CA ARG A 128 4.81 -17.60 -4.63
C ARG A 128 4.21 -19.00 -4.61
N ASP A 129 4.49 -19.81 -5.62
CA ASP A 129 4.11 -21.22 -5.69
C ASP A 129 2.61 -21.47 -5.43
N GLY A 130 1.74 -20.58 -5.94
CA GLY A 130 0.29 -20.70 -5.81
C GLY A 130 -0.27 -20.20 -4.47
N ARG A 131 0.54 -19.62 -3.61
CA ARG A 131 0.15 -19.10 -2.28
C ARG A 131 0.40 -17.61 -2.16
N LEU A 132 -0.52 -16.93 -1.49
CA LEU A 132 -0.43 -15.50 -1.19
C LEU A 132 -0.09 -15.31 0.30
N ALA A 133 1.05 -14.71 0.60
CA ALA A 133 1.46 -14.38 1.96
C ALA A 133 1.38 -12.87 2.17
N GLN A 134 0.65 -12.42 3.19
CA GLN A 134 0.66 -11.01 3.59
C GLN A 134 2.01 -10.69 4.26
N LEU A 135 2.65 -9.61 3.82
CA LEU A 135 3.94 -9.14 4.34
C LEU A 135 3.80 -7.98 5.33
N THR A 136 2.69 -7.25 5.27
CA THR A 136 2.35 -6.15 6.19
C THR A 136 1.46 -6.64 7.32
N HIS A 137 1.48 -5.94 8.44
CA HIS A 137 0.56 -6.14 9.55
C HIS A 137 -0.35 -4.91 9.64
N ASP A 138 -1.67 -5.11 9.60
CA ASP A 138 -2.60 -3.99 9.51
C ASP A 138 -2.58 -3.13 10.77
N HIS A 139 -2.45 -1.84 10.61
CA HIS A 139 -2.62 -0.90 11.71
C HIS A 139 -4.10 -0.50 11.82
N SER A 140 -4.92 -1.41 12.31
CA SER A 140 -6.36 -1.23 12.51
C SER A 140 -6.78 -1.66 13.90
N TYR A 141 -7.89 -1.09 14.38
CA TYR A 141 -8.46 -1.44 15.69
C TYR A 141 -8.78 -2.93 15.81
N VAL A 142 -9.34 -3.53 14.76
CA VAL A 142 -9.70 -4.95 14.77
C VAL A 142 -8.45 -5.84 14.78
N GLN A 143 -7.38 -5.44 14.13
CA GLN A 143 -6.11 -6.18 14.19
C GLN A 143 -5.51 -6.15 15.59
N GLU A 144 -5.57 -5.03 16.30
CA GLU A 144 -5.15 -4.95 17.71
C GLU A 144 -5.98 -5.88 18.62
N LEU A 145 -7.29 -6.03 18.35
CA LEU A 145 -8.13 -6.97 19.08
C LEU A 145 -7.77 -8.44 18.79
N VAL A 146 -7.41 -8.75 17.55
CA VAL A 146 -6.90 -10.09 17.14
C VAL A 146 -5.58 -10.38 17.84
N ASP A 147 -4.65 -9.44 17.83
CA ASP A 147 -3.31 -9.59 18.43
C ASP A 147 -3.38 -9.80 19.95
N CYS A 148 -4.34 -9.14 20.60
CA CYS A 148 -4.62 -9.36 22.03
C CYS A 148 -5.45 -10.62 22.33
N GLY A 149 -5.85 -11.39 21.30
CA GLY A 149 -6.67 -12.58 21.44
C GLY A 149 -8.10 -12.32 21.91
N THR A 150 -8.59 -11.09 21.73
CA THR A 150 -9.95 -10.68 22.11
C THR A 150 -10.99 -11.16 21.12
N ILE A 151 -10.65 -11.17 19.83
CA ILE A 151 -11.48 -11.68 18.74
C ILE A 151 -10.64 -12.57 17.81
N THR A 152 -11.29 -13.45 17.05
CA THR A 152 -10.63 -14.23 15.99
C THR A 152 -10.44 -13.39 14.71
N VAL A 153 -9.66 -13.89 13.76
CA VAL A 153 -9.48 -13.26 12.43
C VAL A 153 -10.82 -13.21 11.68
N GLU A 154 -11.62 -14.29 11.78
CA GLU A 154 -12.94 -14.37 11.15
C GLU A 154 -13.92 -13.36 11.72
N GLU A 155 -13.88 -13.14 13.06
CA GLU A 155 -14.71 -12.13 13.71
C GLU A 155 -14.28 -10.70 13.31
N ALA A 156 -12.99 -10.47 13.10
CA ALA A 156 -12.47 -9.17 12.65
C ALA A 156 -13.01 -8.77 11.27
N GLU A 157 -13.15 -9.70 10.33
CA GLU A 157 -13.68 -9.44 8.97
C GLU A 157 -15.10 -8.87 8.98
N HIS A 158 -15.90 -9.23 10.01
CA HIS A 158 -17.30 -8.82 10.14
C HIS A 158 -17.53 -7.79 11.25
N HIS A 159 -16.47 -7.32 11.88
CA HIS A 159 -16.57 -6.39 13.00
C HIS A 159 -17.09 -5.01 12.55
N PRO A 160 -18.00 -4.36 13.30
CA PRO A 160 -18.56 -3.06 12.93
C PRO A 160 -17.55 -1.92 12.85
N GLN A 161 -16.41 -2.08 13.50
CA GLN A 161 -15.32 -1.08 13.54
C GLN A 161 -14.08 -1.54 12.72
N LYS A 162 -14.25 -2.43 11.76
CA LYS A 162 -13.13 -2.97 10.94
C LYS A 162 -12.38 -1.91 10.14
N ASN A 163 -13.02 -0.78 9.82
CA ASN A 163 -12.42 0.31 9.04
C ASN A 163 -11.77 1.38 9.93
N ILE A 164 -11.59 1.15 11.24
CA ILE A 164 -10.88 2.10 12.12
C ILE A 164 -9.39 1.83 12.03
N ILE A 165 -8.67 2.78 11.42
CA ILE A 165 -7.21 2.76 11.29
C ILE A 165 -6.58 3.38 12.53
N THR A 166 -5.51 2.77 13.05
CA THR A 166 -4.80 3.25 14.26
C THR A 166 -3.53 4.03 13.94
N LYS A 167 -2.98 3.87 12.71
CA LYS A 167 -1.81 4.62 12.24
C LYS A 167 -2.01 5.07 10.80
N ALA A 168 -1.71 6.35 10.54
CA ALA A 168 -1.77 6.94 9.20
C ALA A 168 -0.84 8.14 9.08
N LEU A 169 -0.48 8.52 7.85
CA LEU A 169 0.25 9.74 7.55
C LEU A 169 -0.67 10.95 7.65
N GLY A 170 -0.15 12.05 8.18
CA GLY A 170 -0.84 13.34 8.23
C GLY A 170 -1.74 13.56 9.46
N VAL A 171 -1.98 12.54 10.28
CA VAL A 171 -2.84 12.62 11.47
C VAL A 171 -2.08 13.14 12.69
N ASP A 172 -0.84 12.76 12.84
CA ASP A 172 0.06 13.20 13.93
C ASP A 172 1.40 13.68 13.34
N TYR A 173 2.09 14.57 14.05
CA TYR A 173 3.43 15.02 13.66
C TYR A 173 4.47 13.88 13.70
N ARG A 174 4.29 12.94 14.62
CA ARG A 174 5.09 11.71 14.71
C ARG A 174 4.46 10.63 13.86
N LEU A 175 5.30 9.82 13.24
CA LEU A 175 4.87 8.64 12.49
C LEU A 175 5.58 7.42 13.07
N ASP A 176 4.80 6.43 13.48
CA ASP A 176 5.27 5.09 13.83
C ASP A 176 4.97 4.15 12.65
N SER A 177 5.93 4.05 11.74
CA SER A 177 5.85 3.17 10.57
C SER A 177 6.55 1.83 10.83
N GLU A 178 5.96 0.74 10.36
CA GLU A 178 6.53 -0.60 10.46
C GLU A 178 7.41 -0.91 9.25
N PHE A 179 8.51 -1.66 9.50
CA PHE A 179 9.44 -2.08 8.47
C PHE A 179 9.55 -3.61 8.44
N THR A 180 9.47 -4.17 7.24
CA THR A 180 9.57 -5.60 6.98
C THR A 180 10.45 -5.87 5.76
N THR A 181 11.13 -7.01 5.73
CA THR A 181 11.90 -7.44 4.55
C THR A 181 11.66 -8.92 4.26
N ALA A 182 11.64 -9.27 2.98
CA ALA A 182 11.51 -10.67 2.54
C ALA A 182 12.40 -10.95 1.34
N PRO A 183 12.96 -12.17 1.23
CA PRO A 183 13.69 -12.59 0.03
C PRO A 183 12.73 -12.82 -1.13
N LEU A 184 13.14 -12.43 -2.33
CA LEU A 184 12.42 -12.64 -3.57
C LEU A 184 13.09 -13.72 -4.43
N GLN A 185 12.28 -14.38 -5.23
CA GLN A 185 12.70 -15.41 -6.18
C GLN A 185 12.12 -15.10 -7.57
N LYS A 186 12.74 -15.66 -8.60
CA LYS A 186 12.20 -15.58 -9.96
C LYS A 186 10.78 -16.16 -10.01
N GLY A 187 9.86 -15.42 -10.62
CA GLY A 187 8.45 -15.80 -10.73
C GLY A 187 7.55 -15.26 -9.61
N ASP A 188 8.14 -14.69 -8.55
CA ASP A 188 7.34 -14.03 -7.50
C ASP A 188 6.55 -12.85 -8.06
N ILE A 189 5.35 -12.67 -7.51
CA ILE A 189 4.56 -11.45 -7.73
C ILE A 189 4.38 -10.76 -6.37
N LEU A 190 4.82 -9.51 -6.29
CA LEU A 190 4.50 -8.61 -5.20
C LEU A 190 3.24 -7.84 -5.57
N LEU A 191 2.24 -7.83 -4.68
CA LEU A 191 1.00 -7.06 -4.82
C LEU A 191 0.91 -6.07 -3.68
N LEU A 192 0.84 -4.78 -3.99
CA LEU A 192 0.43 -3.73 -3.06
C LEU A 192 -1.00 -3.31 -3.40
N CYS A 193 -1.85 -3.12 -2.39
CA CYS A 193 -3.24 -2.75 -2.61
C CYS A 193 -3.83 -1.94 -1.46
N SER A 194 -4.87 -1.15 -1.74
CA SER A 194 -5.75 -0.59 -0.73
C SER A 194 -6.71 -1.65 -0.18
N ASP A 195 -7.37 -1.34 0.92
CA ASP A 195 -8.32 -2.23 1.60
C ASP A 195 -9.55 -2.53 0.73
N GLY A 196 -9.94 -1.62 -0.18
CA GLY A 196 -11.05 -1.85 -1.10
C GLY A 196 -10.89 -3.06 -2.02
N LEU A 197 -9.63 -3.47 -2.31
CA LEU A 197 -9.40 -4.74 -3.01
C LEU A 197 -9.68 -5.93 -2.08
N THR A 198 -9.07 -5.94 -0.90
CA THR A 198 -9.11 -7.09 0.02
C THR A 198 -10.42 -7.23 0.78
N ASN A 199 -11.15 -6.14 0.96
CA ASN A 199 -12.51 -6.15 1.48
C ASN A 199 -13.54 -6.73 0.48
N ALA A 200 -13.25 -6.61 -0.83
CA ALA A 200 -14.15 -7.07 -1.90
C ALA A 200 -13.76 -8.46 -2.44
N VAL A 201 -12.48 -8.84 -2.41
CA VAL A 201 -11.98 -10.09 -3.03
C VAL A 201 -11.33 -10.96 -1.96
N PRO A 202 -11.94 -12.11 -1.61
CA PRO A 202 -11.36 -13.06 -0.66
C PRO A 202 -10.00 -13.57 -1.12
N ARG A 203 -9.16 -13.96 -0.15
CA ARG A 203 -7.77 -14.39 -0.37
C ARG A 203 -7.66 -15.53 -1.38
N GLU A 204 -8.53 -16.54 -1.30
CA GLU A 204 -8.54 -17.69 -2.20
C GLU A 204 -8.82 -17.25 -3.64
N GLN A 205 -9.69 -16.26 -3.82
CA GLN A 205 -9.99 -15.70 -5.13
C GLN A 205 -8.81 -14.89 -5.66
N LEU A 206 -8.12 -14.10 -4.82
CA LEU A 206 -6.88 -13.41 -5.19
C LEU A 206 -5.80 -14.40 -5.65
N GLU A 207 -5.59 -15.50 -4.92
CA GLU A 207 -4.65 -16.56 -5.29
C GLU A 207 -4.98 -17.18 -6.65
N GLN A 208 -6.27 -17.43 -6.92
CA GLN A 208 -6.71 -17.97 -8.19
C GLN A 208 -6.47 -17.00 -9.35
N LEU A 209 -6.78 -15.72 -9.17
CA LEU A 209 -6.57 -14.67 -10.18
C LEU A 209 -5.08 -14.51 -10.51
N LEU A 210 -4.22 -14.44 -9.49
CA LEU A 210 -2.77 -14.31 -9.65
C LEU A 210 -2.15 -15.53 -10.34
N ARG A 211 -2.72 -16.73 -10.16
CA ARG A 211 -2.25 -17.96 -10.80
C ARG A 211 -2.59 -18.05 -12.27
N THR A 212 -3.77 -17.56 -12.69
CA THR A 212 -4.33 -17.79 -14.03
C THR A 212 -4.18 -16.58 -14.94
N GLY A 213 -4.04 -15.37 -14.38
CA GLY A 213 -3.95 -14.14 -15.15
C GLY A 213 -2.59 -13.95 -15.83
N ARG A 214 -2.60 -13.27 -16.98
CA ARG A 214 -1.37 -12.74 -17.57
C ARG A 214 -0.96 -11.51 -16.78
N PHE A 215 0.32 -11.33 -16.49
CA PHE A 215 0.80 -10.29 -15.58
C PHE A 215 0.23 -8.90 -15.85
N TYR A 216 0.27 -8.44 -17.10
CA TYR A 216 -0.22 -7.10 -17.47
C TYR A 216 -1.76 -6.97 -17.45
N ASP A 217 -2.50 -8.09 -17.47
CA ASP A 217 -3.95 -8.10 -17.38
C ASP A 217 -4.43 -8.19 -15.90
N LEU A 218 -3.52 -8.53 -14.97
CA LEU A 218 -3.85 -8.74 -13.55
C LEU A 218 -4.48 -7.50 -12.89
N PRO A 219 -3.96 -6.27 -13.05
CA PRO A 219 -4.61 -5.11 -12.43
C PRO A 219 -6.05 -4.93 -12.86
N ASP A 220 -6.33 -5.07 -14.18
CA ASP A 220 -7.69 -4.99 -14.71
C ASP A 220 -8.60 -6.10 -14.18
N LEU A 221 -8.07 -7.31 -14.08
CA LEU A 221 -8.79 -8.47 -13.59
C LEU A 221 -9.15 -8.32 -12.10
N LEU A 222 -8.21 -7.88 -11.27
CA LEU A 222 -8.40 -7.65 -9.84
C LEU A 222 -9.44 -6.56 -9.59
N ILE A 223 -9.30 -5.40 -10.24
CA ILE A 223 -10.25 -4.28 -10.14
C ILE A 223 -11.65 -4.69 -10.60
N ARG A 224 -11.76 -5.36 -11.73
CA ARG A 224 -13.06 -5.83 -12.24
C ARG A 224 -13.72 -6.80 -11.27
N THR A 225 -12.98 -7.78 -10.73
CA THR A 225 -13.50 -8.74 -9.76
C THR A 225 -13.97 -8.04 -8.47
N ALA A 226 -13.22 -7.08 -7.95
CA ALA A 226 -13.62 -6.31 -6.79
C ALA A 226 -14.92 -5.52 -7.06
N ASN A 227 -15.04 -4.92 -8.25
CA ASN A 227 -16.26 -4.22 -8.67
C ASN A 227 -17.45 -5.15 -8.86
N GLU A 228 -17.26 -6.36 -9.40
CA GLU A 228 -18.29 -7.40 -9.54
C GLU A 228 -18.76 -7.90 -8.17
N ASN A 229 -17.88 -7.93 -7.17
CA ASN A 229 -18.20 -8.27 -5.78
C ASN A 229 -18.79 -7.08 -4.98
N GLY A 230 -19.19 -6.01 -5.67
CA GLY A 230 -19.89 -4.87 -5.08
C GLY A 230 -19.13 -3.56 -5.07
N GLY A 231 -17.80 -3.59 -5.15
CA GLY A 231 -16.94 -2.40 -5.20
C GLY A 231 -17.26 -1.34 -4.14
N PRO A 232 -17.26 -1.68 -2.83
CA PRO A 232 -17.79 -0.80 -1.79
C PRO A 232 -16.91 0.43 -1.53
N ASP A 233 -15.65 0.39 -1.94
CA ASP A 233 -14.66 1.45 -1.74
C ASP A 233 -13.81 1.70 -2.99
N ASN A 234 -12.91 2.65 -2.90
CA ASN A 234 -11.84 2.86 -3.87
C ASN A 234 -10.93 1.63 -3.90
N ILE A 235 -10.48 1.24 -5.06
CA ILE A 235 -9.76 -0.02 -5.27
C ILE A 235 -8.45 0.27 -5.99
N THR A 236 -7.34 -0.09 -5.37
CA THR A 236 -6.01 0.03 -5.99
C THR A 236 -5.29 -1.30 -5.95
N ALA A 237 -4.73 -1.71 -7.09
CA ALA A 237 -3.86 -2.87 -7.23
C ALA A 237 -2.60 -2.49 -8.00
N LEU A 238 -1.44 -2.66 -7.37
CA LEU A 238 -0.12 -2.37 -7.94
C LEU A 238 0.76 -3.60 -7.80
N LEU A 239 1.29 -4.11 -8.92
CA LEU A 239 2.00 -5.37 -8.98
C LEU A 239 3.43 -5.21 -9.53
N LEU A 240 4.34 -6.01 -8.98
CA LEU A 240 5.67 -6.24 -9.54
C LEU A 240 5.89 -7.74 -9.72
N CYS A 241 6.37 -8.14 -10.91
CA CYS A 241 6.81 -9.51 -11.18
C CYS A 241 8.34 -9.57 -11.26
N VAL A 242 8.92 -10.53 -10.53
CA VAL A 242 10.37 -10.78 -10.52
C VAL A 242 10.74 -11.71 -11.68
N GLU A 243 11.37 -11.16 -12.74
CA GLU A 243 11.80 -11.97 -13.90
C GLU A 243 13.16 -12.63 -13.67
N GLU A 244 14.09 -11.92 -13.02
CA GLU A 244 15.41 -12.41 -12.65
C GLU A 244 15.79 -11.86 -11.27
N VAL A 245 16.52 -12.64 -10.51
CA VAL A 245 17.14 -12.23 -9.25
C VAL A 245 18.63 -12.09 -9.51
N ARG A 246 19.17 -10.90 -9.44
CA ARG A 246 20.60 -10.59 -9.58
C ARG A 246 21.18 -10.08 -8.27
#